data_26b269f8ca13ef3e19b5cc7939f4706c
#
_entry.id   26b269f8ca13ef3e19b5cc7939f4706c
#
_cell.length_a   1.000
_cell.length_b   1.000
_cell.length_c   1.000
_cell.angle_alpha   90.00
_cell.angle_beta   90.00
_cell.angle_gamma   90.00
#
_symmetry.space_group_name_H-M   'P 1'
#
loop_
_entity.id
_entity.type
_entity.pdbx_description
1 polymer ?
#
loop_
_entity_poly.entity_id
_entity_poly.type
_entity_poly.pdbx_seq_one_letter_code
_entity_poly.pdbx_strand_id
1 'polypeptide(L)'
;MKLSRTRIAIVLAVLVVSSSGCGVINRIRAKNQLNEAARSYREAHFEEAEQHARNALELDPSNKTAPLFIARIVHREYQPGVSSPANVDKAKRAIEEYKKILQNDPKNEEAYKAIASLLGALKQDQQQREWITKRATDSNADKDRRAEAYVVLASKDWHCSNEITDLPTNKITTVNPVNNKATLSYKKPKEEKDFQTAKMCVAHGLEEIEKAISFDANSETAWSYKTNLLIEQSKLAEMDGKMDAKAQIDKDAEVARKRTDELNKANEKKREEEAKKKATPSPG
;
A
#
# COMPACT_ATOMS: atom_id res chain seq x y z
N MET A 1 8.84 -27.89 -64.95
CA MET A 1 9.37 -28.66 -63.82
C MET A 1 8.27 -28.72 -62.73
N LYS A 2 7.62 -29.88 -62.53
CA LYS A 2 6.62 -30.08 -61.46
C LYS A 2 7.37 -30.48 -60.19
N LEU A 3 7.50 -29.60 -59.23
CA LEU A 3 8.00 -29.96 -57.89
C LEU A 3 7.03 -30.97 -57.29
N SER A 4 7.55 -32.13 -56.87
CA SER A 4 6.74 -33.19 -56.27
C SER A 4 6.15 -32.67 -54.92
N ARG A 5 4.88 -33.02 -54.63
CA ARG A 5 4.17 -32.63 -53.41
C ARG A 5 4.98 -32.94 -52.13
N THR A 6 5.80 -33.98 -52.15
CA THR A 6 6.71 -34.37 -51.06
C THR A 6 7.84 -33.36 -50.83
N ARG A 7 8.42 -32.76 -51.88
CA ARG A 7 9.48 -31.73 -51.71
C ARG A 7 8.95 -30.43 -51.16
N ILE A 8 7.69 -30.06 -51.51
CA ILE A 8 7.01 -28.88 -50.94
C ILE A 8 6.70 -29.10 -49.46
N ALA A 9 6.24 -30.31 -49.09
CA ALA A 9 5.96 -30.66 -47.70
C ALA A 9 7.23 -30.64 -46.79
N ILE A 10 8.36 -31.10 -47.31
CA ILE A 10 9.65 -31.07 -46.60
C ILE A 10 10.15 -29.63 -46.40
N VAL A 11 10.05 -28.78 -47.43
CA VAL A 11 10.47 -27.38 -47.33
C VAL A 11 9.57 -26.60 -46.34
N LEU A 12 8.26 -26.87 -46.33
CA LEU A 12 7.34 -26.27 -45.33
C LEU A 12 7.63 -26.77 -43.92
N ALA A 13 7.94 -28.06 -43.73
CA ALA A 13 8.29 -28.61 -42.42
C ALA A 13 9.60 -28.00 -41.85
N VAL A 14 10.61 -27.79 -42.70
CA VAL A 14 11.89 -27.17 -42.34
C VAL A 14 11.70 -25.69 -41.96
N LEU A 15 10.83 -24.94 -42.65
CA LEU A 15 10.51 -23.55 -42.34
C LEU A 15 9.77 -23.39 -40.99
N VAL A 16 8.88 -24.33 -40.63
CA VAL A 16 8.15 -24.31 -39.35
C VAL A 16 9.09 -24.63 -38.17
N VAL A 17 10.04 -25.55 -38.35
CA VAL A 17 11.01 -25.90 -37.28
C VAL A 17 12.02 -24.77 -37.03
N SER A 18 12.42 -24.02 -38.07
CA SER A 18 13.36 -22.90 -37.92
C SER A 18 12.73 -21.69 -37.19
N SER A 19 11.43 -21.44 -37.33
CA SER A 19 10.74 -20.36 -36.60
C SER A 19 10.50 -20.68 -35.13
N SER A 20 10.34 -21.95 -34.75
CA SER A 20 10.16 -22.39 -33.36
C SER A 20 11.45 -22.36 -32.55
N GLY A 21 12.60 -22.58 -33.19
CA GLY A 21 13.92 -22.60 -32.53
C GLY A 21 14.38 -21.24 -32.00
N CYS A 22 14.09 -20.16 -32.71
CA CYS A 22 14.47 -18.81 -32.31
C CYS A 22 13.80 -18.39 -30.99
N GLY A 23 12.54 -18.75 -30.77
CA GLY A 23 11.83 -18.40 -29.54
C GLY A 23 12.41 -19.06 -28.29
N VAL A 24 12.84 -20.33 -28.39
CA VAL A 24 13.46 -21.03 -27.22
C VAL A 24 14.83 -20.45 -26.91
N ILE A 25 15.64 -20.16 -27.91
CA ILE A 25 16.96 -19.55 -27.72
C ILE A 25 16.81 -18.17 -27.08
N ASN A 26 15.87 -17.34 -27.54
CA ASN A 26 15.62 -16.02 -26.99
C ASN A 26 15.17 -16.08 -25.53
N ARG A 27 14.32 -17.04 -25.13
CA ARG A 27 13.94 -17.26 -23.73
C ARG A 27 15.13 -17.62 -22.85
N ILE A 28 16.04 -18.47 -23.33
CA ILE A 28 17.27 -18.81 -22.59
C ILE A 28 18.16 -17.57 -22.42
N ARG A 29 18.34 -16.79 -23.49
CA ARG A 29 19.10 -15.54 -23.44
C ARG A 29 18.45 -14.52 -22.50
N ALA A 30 17.12 -14.37 -22.55
CA ALA A 30 16.37 -13.52 -21.64
C ALA A 30 16.58 -13.93 -20.16
N LYS A 31 16.55 -15.22 -19.86
CA LYS A 31 16.84 -15.72 -18.53
C LYS A 31 18.27 -15.38 -18.07
N ASN A 32 19.26 -15.52 -18.96
CA ASN A 32 20.64 -15.15 -18.65
C ASN A 32 20.73 -13.63 -18.37
N GLN A 33 20.09 -12.79 -19.18
CA GLN A 33 20.03 -11.35 -18.95
C GLN A 33 19.39 -11.02 -17.58
N LEU A 34 18.31 -11.70 -17.18
CA LEU A 34 17.71 -11.52 -15.85
C LEU A 34 18.64 -11.94 -14.72
N ASN A 35 19.46 -12.98 -14.92
CA ASN A 35 20.44 -13.39 -13.93
C ASN A 35 21.55 -12.33 -13.74
N GLU A 36 22.05 -11.75 -14.86
CA GLU A 36 22.99 -10.63 -14.80
C GLU A 36 22.35 -9.40 -14.16
N ALA A 37 21.11 -9.04 -14.52
CA ALA A 37 20.37 -7.98 -13.87
C ALA A 37 20.27 -8.19 -12.34
N ALA A 38 19.98 -9.41 -11.92
CA ALA A 38 19.91 -9.73 -10.50
C ALA A 38 21.27 -9.68 -9.79
N ARG A 39 22.35 -9.95 -10.49
CA ARG A 39 23.71 -9.80 -9.98
C ARG A 39 24.08 -8.33 -9.82
N SER A 40 23.96 -7.52 -10.89
CA SER A 40 24.24 -6.09 -10.86
C SER A 40 23.38 -5.36 -9.83
N TYR A 41 22.10 -5.78 -9.66
CA TYR A 41 21.21 -5.25 -8.61
C TYR A 41 21.75 -5.50 -7.19
N ARG A 42 22.26 -6.71 -6.89
CA ARG A 42 22.86 -7.03 -5.58
C ARG A 42 24.15 -6.25 -5.31
N GLU A 43 24.88 -5.94 -6.38
CA GLU A 43 26.11 -5.14 -6.33
C GLU A 43 25.82 -3.62 -6.32
N ALA A 44 24.52 -3.24 -6.31
CA ALA A 44 24.03 -1.84 -6.36
C ALA A 44 24.41 -1.07 -7.66
N HIS A 45 24.72 -1.81 -8.73
CA HIS A 45 24.93 -1.26 -10.08
C HIS A 45 23.57 -1.16 -10.80
N PHE A 46 22.73 -0.20 -10.38
CA PHE A 46 21.31 -0.17 -10.79
C PHE A 46 21.12 0.13 -12.28
N GLU A 47 21.93 1.00 -12.87
CA GLU A 47 21.87 1.31 -14.32
C GLU A 47 22.16 0.07 -15.17
N GLU A 48 23.20 -0.70 -14.82
CA GLU A 48 23.55 -1.93 -15.49
C GLU A 48 22.46 -3.00 -15.28
N ALA A 49 21.93 -3.11 -14.06
CA ALA A 49 20.82 -4.02 -13.75
C ALA A 49 19.58 -3.68 -14.60
N GLU A 50 19.23 -2.40 -14.75
CA GLU A 50 18.11 -1.96 -15.59
C GLU A 50 18.34 -2.34 -17.05
N GLN A 51 19.55 -2.09 -17.58
CA GLN A 51 19.88 -2.43 -18.96
C GLN A 51 19.73 -3.93 -19.24
N HIS A 52 20.26 -4.78 -18.36
CA HIS A 52 20.10 -6.22 -18.48
C HIS A 52 18.64 -6.68 -18.40
N ALA A 53 17.86 -6.10 -17.47
CA ALA A 53 16.45 -6.44 -17.34
C ALA A 53 15.62 -6.00 -18.58
N ARG A 54 15.92 -4.86 -19.19
CA ARG A 54 15.31 -4.39 -20.44
C ARG A 54 15.69 -5.28 -21.61
N ASN A 55 16.97 -5.66 -21.74
CA ASN A 55 17.42 -6.61 -22.76
C ASN A 55 16.70 -7.95 -22.64
N ALA A 56 16.44 -8.41 -21.42
CA ALA A 56 15.66 -9.63 -21.19
C ALA A 56 14.23 -9.51 -21.72
N LEU A 57 13.58 -8.36 -21.49
CA LEU A 57 12.22 -8.10 -21.96
C LEU A 57 12.15 -7.96 -23.49
N GLU A 58 13.17 -7.39 -24.12
CA GLU A 58 13.28 -7.34 -25.58
C GLU A 58 13.44 -8.73 -26.20
N LEU A 59 14.26 -9.60 -25.58
CA LEU A 59 14.46 -10.98 -26.04
C LEU A 59 13.22 -11.85 -25.83
N ASP A 60 12.48 -11.63 -24.75
CA ASP A 60 11.24 -12.33 -24.42
C ASP A 60 10.16 -11.35 -23.94
N PRO A 61 9.42 -10.71 -24.83
CA PRO A 61 8.33 -9.80 -24.48
C PRO A 61 7.19 -10.45 -23.67
N SER A 62 7.12 -11.78 -23.66
CA SER A 62 6.14 -12.55 -22.88
C SER A 62 6.58 -12.78 -21.40
N ASN A 63 7.78 -12.36 -21.06
CA ASN A 63 8.32 -12.54 -19.71
C ASN A 63 7.54 -11.71 -18.68
N LYS A 64 6.90 -12.40 -17.73
CA LYS A 64 6.06 -11.75 -16.71
C LYS A 64 6.87 -11.18 -15.55
N THR A 65 8.12 -11.60 -15.39
CA THR A 65 8.98 -11.19 -14.25
C THR A 65 9.77 -9.92 -14.56
N ALA A 66 10.24 -9.77 -15.81
CA ALA A 66 11.09 -8.66 -16.22
C ALA A 66 10.46 -7.27 -15.95
N PRO A 67 9.18 -6.99 -16.26
CA PRO A 67 8.59 -5.67 -16.00
C PRO A 67 8.61 -5.28 -14.53
N LEU A 68 8.26 -6.21 -13.63
CA LEU A 68 8.27 -5.94 -12.20
C LEU A 68 9.69 -5.76 -11.67
N PHE A 69 10.64 -6.50 -12.22
CA PHE A 69 12.04 -6.35 -11.82
C PHE A 69 12.62 -5.02 -12.28
N ILE A 70 12.32 -4.55 -13.51
CA ILE A 70 12.67 -3.21 -13.99
C ILE A 70 12.11 -2.14 -13.03
N ALA A 71 10.82 -2.21 -12.71
CA ALA A 71 10.20 -1.25 -11.81
C ALA A 71 10.88 -1.20 -10.42
N ARG A 72 11.24 -2.37 -9.86
CA ARG A 72 11.98 -2.46 -8.58
C ARG A 72 13.38 -1.85 -8.67
N ILE A 73 14.10 -2.09 -9.77
CA ILE A 73 15.44 -1.52 -10.00
C ILE A 73 15.35 0.01 -10.02
N VAL A 74 14.46 0.56 -10.86
CA VAL A 74 14.26 2.01 -10.99
C VAL A 74 13.78 2.61 -9.65
N HIS A 75 12.90 1.93 -8.92
CA HIS A 75 12.48 2.37 -7.60
C HIS A 75 13.65 2.43 -6.61
N ARG A 76 14.58 1.46 -6.69
CA ARG A 76 15.74 1.40 -5.78
C ARG A 76 16.72 2.56 -5.96
N GLU A 77 16.74 3.19 -7.12
CA GLU A 77 17.53 4.39 -7.36
C GLU A 77 17.03 5.63 -6.61
N TYR A 78 15.74 5.66 -6.25
CA TYR A 78 15.15 6.76 -5.49
C TYR A 78 15.59 6.70 -4.03
N GLN A 79 15.98 7.84 -3.49
CA GLN A 79 16.40 8.02 -2.09
C GLN A 79 15.34 8.85 -1.34
N PRO A 80 14.56 8.25 -0.43
CA PRO A 80 13.58 8.98 0.36
C PRO A 80 14.21 10.12 1.16
N GLY A 81 13.52 11.27 1.19
CA GLY A 81 13.99 12.46 1.93
C GLY A 81 14.95 13.37 1.14
N VAL A 82 15.47 12.93 -0.01
CA VAL A 82 16.30 13.77 -0.88
C VAL A 82 15.42 14.48 -1.91
N SER A 83 15.35 15.81 -1.85
CA SER A 83 14.46 16.64 -2.68
C SER A 83 15.09 17.18 -3.97
N SER A 84 16.26 16.69 -4.38
CA SER A 84 16.88 17.12 -5.63
C SER A 84 16.00 16.76 -6.84
N PRO A 85 15.93 17.61 -7.90
CA PRO A 85 15.13 17.30 -9.09
C PRO A 85 15.44 15.94 -9.70
N ALA A 86 16.72 15.58 -9.80
CA ALA A 86 17.16 14.28 -10.32
C ALA A 86 16.61 13.09 -9.51
N ASN A 87 16.56 13.21 -8.17
CA ASN A 87 16.02 12.16 -7.31
C ASN A 87 14.49 12.08 -7.41
N VAL A 88 13.81 13.21 -7.50
CA VAL A 88 12.35 13.27 -7.75
C VAL A 88 11.99 12.61 -9.07
N ASP A 89 12.80 12.82 -10.12
CA ASP A 89 12.56 12.19 -11.43
C ASP A 89 12.75 10.67 -11.39
N LYS A 90 13.67 10.15 -10.56
CA LYS A 90 13.79 8.70 -10.32
C LYS A 90 12.50 8.11 -9.74
N ALA A 91 11.91 8.78 -8.74
CA ALA A 91 10.62 8.34 -8.19
C ALA A 91 9.50 8.38 -9.23
N LYS A 92 9.42 9.43 -10.05
CA LYS A 92 8.44 9.52 -11.13
C LYS A 92 8.62 8.41 -12.17
N ARG A 93 9.86 8.13 -12.58
CA ARG A 93 10.17 7.00 -13.47
C ARG A 93 9.68 5.68 -12.88
N ALA A 94 9.93 5.43 -11.58
CA ALA A 94 9.45 4.23 -10.92
C ALA A 94 7.92 4.13 -10.94
N ILE A 95 7.20 5.23 -10.67
CA ILE A 95 5.74 5.29 -10.77
C ILE A 95 5.27 4.90 -12.16
N GLU A 96 5.90 5.40 -13.22
CA GLU A 96 5.52 5.07 -14.60
C GLU A 96 5.78 3.59 -14.93
N GLU A 97 6.89 3.00 -14.47
CA GLU A 97 7.13 1.56 -14.65
C GLU A 97 6.08 0.71 -13.91
N TYR A 98 5.69 1.06 -12.69
CA TYR A 98 4.61 0.37 -11.99
C TYR A 98 3.24 0.56 -12.65
N LYS A 99 2.94 1.72 -13.23
CA LYS A 99 1.71 1.93 -14.01
C LYS A 99 1.63 1.02 -15.24
N LYS A 100 2.75 0.81 -15.95
CA LYS A 100 2.82 -0.15 -17.08
C LYS A 100 2.47 -1.58 -16.65
N ILE A 101 2.90 -1.98 -15.45
CA ILE A 101 2.54 -3.29 -14.90
C ILE A 101 1.03 -3.38 -14.70
N LEU A 102 0.40 -2.36 -14.09
CA LEU A 102 -1.04 -2.32 -13.85
C LEU A 102 -1.89 -2.26 -15.11
N GLN A 103 -1.35 -1.80 -16.24
CA GLN A 103 -2.03 -1.88 -17.54
C GLN A 103 -2.23 -3.33 -18.01
N ASN A 104 -1.26 -4.22 -17.71
CA ASN A 104 -1.27 -5.62 -18.11
C ASN A 104 -1.81 -6.54 -17.00
N ASP A 105 -1.63 -6.16 -15.74
CA ASP A 105 -2.08 -6.87 -14.54
C ASP A 105 -2.69 -5.87 -13.55
N PRO A 106 -3.96 -5.48 -13.72
CA PRO A 106 -4.62 -4.52 -12.85
C PRO A 106 -4.73 -4.95 -11.39
N LYS A 107 -4.54 -6.25 -11.09
CA LYS A 107 -4.58 -6.80 -9.73
C LYS A 107 -3.21 -6.88 -9.06
N ASN A 108 -2.16 -6.37 -9.69
CA ASN A 108 -0.81 -6.39 -9.13
C ASN A 108 -0.69 -5.50 -7.89
N GLU A 109 -0.73 -6.13 -6.73
CA GLU A 109 -0.72 -5.44 -5.45
C GLU A 109 0.60 -4.71 -5.15
N GLU A 110 1.71 -5.29 -5.57
CA GLU A 110 3.01 -4.66 -5.37
C GLU A 110 3.11 -3.35 -6.15
N ALA A 111 2.72 -3.36 -7.42
CA ALA A 111 2.74 -2.17 -8.24
C ALA A 111 1.80 -1.08 -7.69
N TYR A 112 0.59 -1.47 -7.24
CA TYR A 112 -0.35 -0.53 -6.65
C TYR A 112 0.22 0.13 -5.39
N LYS A 113 0.75 -0.68 -4.45
CA LYS A 113 1.30 -0.19 -3.17
C LYS A 113 2.56 0.65 -3.37
N ALA A 114 3.40 0.27 -4.32
CA ALA A 114 4.59 1.04 -4.66
C ALA A 114 4.25 2.45 -5.17
N ILE A 115 3.25 2.58 -6.05
CA ILE A 115 2.77 3.90 -6.52
C ILE A 115 2.26 4.74 -5.36
N ALA A 116 1.39 4.17 -4.50
CA ALA A 116 0.86 4.88 -3.34
C ALA A 116 1.99 5.34 -2.39
N SER A 117 2.99 4.49 -2.14
CA SER A 117 4.15 4.81 -1.31
C SER A 117 5.01 5.92 -1.91
N LEU A 118 5.32 5.84 -3.20
CA LEU A 118 6.13 6.84 -3.90
C LEU A 118 5.44 8.21 -3.94
N LEU A 119 4.12 8.25 -4.19
CA LEU A 119 3.35 9.49 -4.14
C LEU A 119 3.41 10.14 -2.75
N GLY A 120 3.31 9.34 -1.69
CA GLY A 120 3.48 9.83 -0.31
C GLY A 120 4.89 10.32 -0.02
N ALA A 121 5.91 9.58 -0.45
CA ALA A 121 7.32 9.96 -0.28
C ALA A 121 7.68 11.26 -1.03
N LEU A 122 7.01 11.54 -2.15
CA LEU A 122 7.10 12.79 -2.89
C LEU A 122 6.27 13.93 -2.29
N LYS A 123 5.54 13.69 -1.19
CA LYS A 123 4.58 14.63 -0.58
C LYS A 123 3.49 15.11 -1.56
N GLN A 124 3.12 14.25 -2.50
CA GLN A 124 2.02 14.47 -3.44
C GLN A 124 0.70 13.96 -2.84
N ASP A 125 0.33 14.51 -1.68
CA ASP A 125 -0.76 14.00 -0.85
C ASP A 125 -2.11 13.92 -1.57
N GLN A 126 -2.43 14.94 -2.39
CA GLN A 126 -3.65 14.94 -3.18
C GLN A 126 -3.65 13.78 -4.20
N GLN A 127 -2.57 13.60 -4.95
CA GLN A 127 -2.47 12.53 -5.96
C GLN A 127 -2.48 11.15 -5.29
N GLN A 128 -1.84 11.02 -4.13
CA GLN A 128 -1.88 9.80 -3.34
C GLN A 128 -3.31 9.48 -2.89
N ARG A 129 -4.04 10.47 -2.37
CA ARG A 129 -5.44 10.31 -1.94
C ARG A 129 -6.33 9.91 -3.12
N GLU A 130 -6.21 10.59 -4.26
CA GLU A 130 -6.94 10.25 -5.49
C GLU A 130 -6.65 8.82 -5.96
N TRP A 131 -5.38 8.40 -5.92
CA TRP A 131 -4.95 7.05 -6.27
C TRP A 131 -5.62 5.98 -5.39
N ILE A 132 -5.63 6.21 -4.08
CA ILE A 132 -6.24 5.29 -3.12
C ILE A 132 -7.77 5.30 -3.25
N THR A 133 -8.39 6.48 -3.38
CA THR A 133 -9.84 6.64 -3.56
C THR A 133 -10.33 5.91 -4.80
N LYS A 134 -9.58 5.96 -5.90
CA LYS A 134 -9.93 5.23 -7.12
C LYS A 134 -10.12 3.74 -6.86
N ARG A 135 -9.26 3.09 -6.06
CA ARG A 135 -9.44 1.67 -5.67
C ARG A 135 -10.59 1.48 -4.70
N ALA A 136 -10.72 2.36 -3.70
CA ALA A 136 -11.76 2.27 -2.69
C ALA A 136 -13.16 2.29 -3.32
N THR A 137 -13.34 3.09 -4.37
CA THR A 137 -14.64 3.29 -5.05
C THR A 137 -14.85 2.40 -6.27
N ASP A 138 -13.84 1.68 -6.74
CA ASP A 138 -13.95 0.81 -7.92
C ASP A 138 -14.84 -0.42 -7.60
N SER A 139 -16.02 -0.48 -8.21
CA SER A 139 -16.95 -1.59 -8.04
C SER A 139 -16.42 -2.93 -8.57
N ASN A 140 -15.42 -2.92 -9.45
CA ASN A 140 -14.79 -4.11 -10.02
C ASN A 140 -13.62 -4.63 -9.16
N ALA A 141 -13.13 -3.83 -8.20
CA ALA A 141 -12.10 -4.27 -7.29
C ALA A 141 -12.65 -5.24 -6.25
N ASP A 142 -11.80 -6.18 -5.82
CA ASP A 142 -12.14 -7.14 -4.78
C ASP A 142 -12.51 -6.41 -3.48
N LYS A 143 -13.51 -6.90 -2.75
CA LYS A 143 -14.02 -6.25 -1.52
C LYS A 143 -12.93 -6.00 -0.50
N ASP A 144 -12.03 -6.96 -0.31
CA ASP A 144 -10.91 -6.85 0.65
C ASP A 144 -9.97 -5.70 0.26
N ARG A 145 -9.73 -5.50 -1.05
CA ARG A 145 -8.89 -4.41 -1.56
C ARG A 145 -9.54 -3.04 -1.41
N ARG A 146 -10.86 -3.00 -1.55
CA ARG A 146 -11.63 -1.79 -1.27
C ARG A 146 -11.61 -1.45 0.22
N ALA A 147 -11.83 -2.44 1.08
CA ALA A 147 -11.73 -2.28 2.53
C ALA A 147 -10.35 -1.75 2.94
N GLU A 148 -9.26 -2.38 2.44
CA GLU A 148 -7.88 -1.95 2.70
C GLU A 148 -7.65 -0.49 2.26
N ALA A 149 -8.15 -0.10 1.09
CA ALA A 149 -8.02 1.26 0.58
C ALA A 149 -8.77 2.28 1.47
N TYR A 150 -9.97 1.96 1.93
CA TYR A 150 -10.71 2.82 2.88
C TYR A 150 -10.00 2.92 4.23
N VAL A 151 -9.40 1.85 4.74
CA VAL A 151 -8.57 1.91 5.96
C VAL A 151 -7.40 2.86 5.78
N VAL A 152 -6.73 2.83 4.63
CA VAL A 152 -5.60 3.74 4.36
C VAL A 152 -6.07 5.19 4.30
N LEU A 153 -7.22 5.49 3.68
CA LEU A 153 -7.79 6.85 3.67
C LEU A 153 -8.11 7.32 5.08
N ALA A 154 -8.82 6.52 5.86
CA ALA A 154 -9.17 6.82 7.24
C ALA A 154 -7.92 7.02 8.13
N SER A 155 -6.84 6.26 7.90
CA SER A 155 -5.59 6.44 8.62
C SER A 155 -4.94 7.79 8.34
N LYS A 156 -5.00 8.27 7.09
CA LYS A 156 -4.50 9.62 6.73
C LYS A 156 -5.32 10.72 7.41
N ASP A 157 -6.63 10.54 7.49
CA ASP A 157 -7.51 11.50 8.15
C ASP A 157 -7.33 11.49 9.68
N TRP A 158 -7.09 10.34 10.28
CA TRP A 158 -6.65 10.27 11.67
C TRP A 158 -5.35 11.04 11.88
N HIS A 159 -4.31 10.81 11.05
CA HIS A 159 -3.05 11.53 11.15
C HIS A 159 -3.25 13.05 11.00
N CYS A 160 -4.05 13.49 10.05
CA CYS A 160 -4.39 14.90 9.85
C CYS A 160 -4.94 15.55 11.12
N SER A 161 -5.88 14.91 11.81
CA SER A 161 -6.42 15.44 13.07
C SER A 161 -5.39 15.36 14.20
N ASN A 162 -4.71 14.22 14.34
CA ASN A 162 -3.79 13.96 15.42
C ASN A 162 -2.60 14.92 15.41
N GLU A 163 -2.05 15.26 14.25
CA GLU A 163 -0.96 16.24 14.10
C GLU A 163 -1.37 17.63 14.64
N ILE A 164 -2.64 17.96 14.60
CA ILE A 164 -3.16 19.23 15.13
C ILE A 164 -3.49 19.11 16.60
N THR A 165 -4.27 18.10 17.00
CA THR A 165 -4.79 17.98 18.37
C THR A 165 -3.70 17.61 19.36
N ASP A 166 -2.67 16.89 18.92
CA ASP A 166 -1.59 16.36 19.77
C ASP A 166 -0.42 17.32 19.96
N LEU A 167 -0.49 18.54 19.38
CA LEU A 167 0.52 19.57 19.60
C LEU A 167 0.63 19.89 21.10
N PRO A 168 1.86 20.06 21.65
CA PRO A 168 2.07 20.43 23.04
C PRO A 168 1.29 21.68 23.47
N THR A 169 1.15 22.65 22.56
CA THR A 169 0.39 23.89 22.78
C THR A 169 -1.11 23.66 22.98
N ASN A 170 -1.64 22.52 22.55
CA ASN A 170 -3.06 22.18 22.63
C ASN A 170 -3.35 21.19 23.79
N LYS A 171 -2.35 20.84 24.57
CA LYS A 171 -2.44 19.94 25.74
C LYS A 171 -2.32 20.72 27.04
N ILE A 172 -3.10 20.32 28.04
CA ILE A 172 -3.05 20.83 29.42
C ILE A 172 -2.87 19.63 30.34
N THR A 173 -1.74 19.59 31.05
CA THR A 173 -1.50 18.57 32.07
C THR A 173 -1.77 19.17 33.44
N THR A 174 -2.74 18.64 34.15
CA THR A 174 -3.07 19.01 35.53
C THR A 174 -2.68 17.86 36.45
N VAL A 175 -1.90 18.16 37.50
CA VAL A 175 -1.52 17.17 38.50
C VAL A 175 -2.39 17.38 39.75
N ASN A 176 -3.11 16.35 40.16
CA ASN A 176 -3.89 16.40 41.40
C ASN A 176 -2.91 16.38 42.61
N PRO A 177 -2.93 17.43 43.47
CA PRO A 177 -1.95 17.54 44.54
C PRO A 177 -2.16 16.51 45.66
N VAL A 178 -3.34 15.85 45.71
CA VAL A 178 -3.68 14.89 46.79
C VAL A 178 -3.16 13.48 46.45
N ASN A 179 -3.29 13.04 45.21
CA ASN A 179 -2.96 11.67 44.80
C ASN A 179 -1.86 11.60 43.75
N ASN A 180 -1.26 12.73 43.38
CA ASN A 180 -0.20 12.88 42.40
C ASN A 180 -0.59 12.35 41.00
N LYS A 181 -1.88 12.20 40.71
CA LYS A 181 -2.38 11.70 39.43
C LYS A 181 -2.40 12.84 38.41
N ALA A 182 -1.67 12.65 37.30
CA ALA A 182 -1.72 13.56 36.18
C ALA A 182 -2.97 13.28 35.33
N THR A 183 -3.67 14.35 34.95
CA THR A 183 -4.79 14.33 34.00
C THR A 183 -4.43 15.17 32.79
N LEU A 184 -4.59 14.60 31.61
CA LEU A 184 -4.40 15.29 30.35
C LEU A 184 -5.75 15.76 29.82
N SER A 185 -5.84 17.04 29.48
CA SER A 185 -7.00 17.65 28.82
C SER A 185 -6.54 18.42 27.57
N TYR A 186 -7.51 18.75 26.72
CA TYR A 186 -7.24 19.37 25.43
C TYR A 186 -7.94 20.73 25.32
N LYS A 187 -7.24 21.71 24.74
CA LYS A 187 -7.79 23.02 24.41
C LYS A 187 -7.71 23.27 22.90
N LYS A 188 -8.59 24.15 22.41
CA LYS A 188 -8.61 24.52 20.99
C LYS A 188 -7.24 25.00 20.52
N PRO A 189 -6.85 24.66 19.28
CA PRO A 189 -5.74 25.30 18.59
C PRO A 189 -5.91 26.81 18.56
N LYS A 190 -4.80 27.53 18.50
CA LYS A 190 -4.83 28.99 18.42
C LYS A 190 -5.55 29.49 17.17
N GLU A 191 -5.33 28.81 16.06
CA GLU A 191 -5.95 29.13 14.79
C GLU A 191 -7.24 28.32 14.62
N GLU A 192 -8.38 29.03 14.46
CA GLU A 192 -9.68 28.36 14.23
C GLU A 192 -9.67 27.47 12.98
N LYS A 193 -8.91 27.84 11.95
CA LYS A 193 -8.74 27.03 10.75
C LYS A 193 -8.22 25.64 11.05
N ASP A 194 -7.25 25.53 11.97
CA ASP A 194 -6.67 24.22 12.34
C ASP A 194 -7.71 23.37 13.05
N PHE A 195 -8.49 23.97 13.95
CA PHE A 195 -9.59 23.28 14.63
C PHE A 195 -10.64 22.76 13.64
N GLN A 196 -11.05 23.57 12.67
CA GLN A 196 -11.99 23.15 11.62
C GLN A 196 -11.39 22.08 10.71
N THR A 197 -10.09 22.15 10.41
CA THR A 197 -9.38 21.12 9.65
C THR A 197 -9.40 19.79 10.40
N ALA A 198 -9.07 19.78 11.70
CA ALA A 198 -9.10 18.56 12.50
C ALA A 198 -10.50 17.94 12.54
N LYS A 199 -11.55 18.76 12.69
CA LYS A 199 -12.95 18.30 12.65
C LYS A 199 -13.33 17.68 11.32
N MET A 200 -12.92 18.30 10.21
CA MET A 200 -13.13 17.77 8.86
C MET A 200 -12.45 16.41 8.68
N CYS A 201 -11.18 16.31 9.07
CA CYS A 201 -10.42 15.07 8.97
C CYS A 201 -11.08 13.94 9.77
N VAL A 202 -11.52 14.18 11.01
CA VAL A 202 -12.22 13.17 11.82
C VAL A 202 -13.53 12.75 11.17
N ALA A 203 -14.33 13.70 10.65
CA ALA A 203 -15.60 13.38 10.03
C ALA A 203 -15.41 12.49 8.78
N HIS A 204 -14.47 12.85 7.90
CA HIS A 204 -14.13 12.05 6.71
C HIS A 204 -13.57 10.68 7.10
N GLY A 205 -12.63 10.64 8.06
CA GLY A 205 -12.03 9.39 8.51
C GLY A 205 -13.06 8.42 9.09
N LEU A 206 -14.04 8.91 9.86
CA LEU A 206 -15.13 8.09 10.38
C LEU A 206 -16.04 7.56 9.25
N GLU A 207 -16.35 8.36 8.25
CA GLU A 207 -17.12 7.90 7.10
C GLU A 207 -16.37 6.81 6.32
N GLU A 208 -15.08 7.00 6.09
CA GLU A 208 -14.24 6.05 5.36
C GLU A 208 -14.07 4.74 6.12
N ILE A 209 -13.86 4.80 7.45
CA ILE A 209 -13.69 3.58 8.25
C ILE A 209 -14.97 2.75 8.36
N GLU A 210 -16.14 3.40 8.40
CA GLU A 210 -17.41 2.68 8.35
C GLU A 210 -17.59 1.94 7.02
N LYS A 211 -17.17 2.54 5.90
CA LYS A 211 -17.14 1.86 4.60
C LYS A 211 -16.20 0.66 4.63
N ALA A 212 -14.99 0.80 5.20
CA ALA A 212 -14.06 -0.32 5.36
C ALA A 212 -14.67 -1.47 6.13
N ILE A 213 -15.29 -1.20 7.29
CA ILE A 213 -15.96 -2.18 8.13
C ILE A 213 -17.16 -2.84 7.42
N SER A 214 -17.88 -2.10 6.58
CA SER A 214 -18.98 -2.65 5.78
C SER A 214 -18.51 -3.69 4.75
N PHE A 215 -17.28 -3.59 4.26
CA PHE A 215 -16.66 -4.58 3.38
C PHE A 215 -16.02 -5.74 4.13
N ASP A 216 -15.40 -5.47 5.28
CA ASP A 216 -14.78 -6.47 6.16
C ASP A 216 -15.03 -6.13 7.64
N ALA A 217 -16.12 -6.68 8.19
CA ALA A 217 -16.51 -6.50 9.58
C ALA A 217 -15.52 -7.12 10.59
N ASN A 218 -14.59 -7.97 10.12
CA ASN A 218 -13.59 -8.64 10.94
C ASN A 218 -12.18 -8.05 10.76
N SER A 219 -12.05 -6.92 10.08
CA SER A 219 -10.78 -6.21 9.97
C SER A 219 -10.38 -5.59 11.30
N GLU A 220 -9.42 -6.21 12.00
CA GLU A 220 -8.82 -5.67 13.23
C GLU A 220 -8.28 -4.24 13.00
N THR A 221 -7.60 -4.02 11.87
CA THR A 221 -7.04 -2.72 11.51
C THR A 221 -8.14 -1.66 11.36
N ALA A 222 -9.27 -1.99 10.74
CA ALA A 222 -10.38 -1.06 10.60
C ALA A 222 -10.96 -0.66 11.96
N TRP A 223 -11.19 -1.61 12.85
CA TRP A 223 -11.69 -1.33 14.20
C TRP A 223 -10.68 -0.54 15.05
N SER A 224 -9.39 -0.79 14.89
CA SER A 224 -8.33 0.00 15.54
C SER A 224 -8.36 1.46 15.09
N TYR A 225 -8.44 1.74 13.78
CA TYR A 225 -8.56 3.12 13.29
C TYR A 225 -9.89 3.76 13.65
N LYS A 226 -11.00 3.01 13.72
CA LYS A 226 -12.27 3.52 14.26
C LYS A 226 -12.11 3.99 15.70
N THR A 227 -11.43 3.19 16.53
CA THR A 227 -11.13 3.57 17.91
C THR A 227 -10.32 4.87 17.96
N ASN A 228 -9.26 4.96 17.17
CA ASN A 228 -8.39 6.14 17.14
C ASN A 228 -9.13 7.40 16.67
N LEU A 229 -9.98 7.30 15.66
CA LEU A 229 -10.79 8.41 15.14
C LEU A 229 -11.85 8.86 16.17
N LEU A 230 -12.47 7.93 16.91
CA LEU A 230 -13.39 8.27 17.98
C LEU A 230 -12.66 8.97 19.15
N ILE A 231 -11.42 8.56 19.46
CA ILE A 231 -10.59 9.28 20.45
C ILE A 231 -10.30 10.70 19.96
N GLU A 232 -9.96 10.90 18.69
CA GLU A 232 -9.78 12.24 18.13
C GLU A 232 -11.08 13.06 18.21
N GLN A 233 -12.22 12.46 17.89
CA GLN A 233 -13.53 13.10 18.00
C GLN A 233 -13.84 13.52 19.44
N SER A 234 -13.49 12.68 20.41
CA SER A 234 -13.62 12.97 21.85
C SER A 234 -12.78 14.18 22.27
N LYS A 235 -11.50 14.25 21.84
CA LYS A 235 -10.63 15.42 22.05
C LYS A 235 -11.26 16.70 21.50
N LEU A 236 -11.81 16.64 20.27
CA LEU A 236 -12.45 17.79 19.62
C LEU A 236 -13.73 18.21 20.35
N ALA A 237 -14.51 17.27 20.88
CA ALA A 237 -15.69 17.56 21.70
C ALA A 237 -15.29 18.24 23.01
N GLU A 238 -14.22 17.81 23.66
CA GLU A 238 -13.64 18.46 24.83
C GLU A 238 -13.19 19.89 24.53
N MET A 239 -12.46 20.09 23.43
CA MET A 239 -12.00 21.39 22.97
C MET A 239 -13.19 22.35 22.69
N ASP A 240 -14.33 21.81 22.26
CA ASP A 240 -15.57 22.56 22.02
C ASP A 240 -16.43 22.79 23.28
N GLY A 241 -16.00 22.24 24.44
CA GLY A 241 -16.75 22.32 25.70
C GLY A 241 -17.99 21.42 25.74
N LYS A 242 -18.15 20.48 24.79
CA LYS A 242 -19.31 19.60 24.64
C LYS A 242 -19.13 18.32 25.46
N MET A 243 -19.14 18.43 26.76
CA MET A 243 -18.77 17.33 27.66
C MET A 243 -19.74 16.14 27.62
N ASP A 244 -21.04 16.37 27.39
CA ASP A 244 -22.03 15.29 27.22
C ASP A 244 -21.78 14.48 25.94
N ALA A 245 -21.50 15.18 24.84
CA ALA A 245 -21.12 14.53 23.58
C ALA A 245 -19.82 13.74 23.74
N LYS A 246 -18.81 14.32 24.40
CA LYS A 246 -17.56 13.64 24.74
C LYS A 246 -17.81 12.33 25.48
N ALA A 247 -18.63 12.36 26.53
CA ALA A 247 -18.94 11.18 27.34
C ALA A 247 -19.60 10.05 26.52
N GLN A 248 -20.42 10.39 25.53
CA GLN A 248 -21.00 9.40 24.62
C GLN A 248 -19.95 8.85 23.64
N ILE A 249 -19.15 9.73 23.04
CA ILE A 249 -18.08 9.33 22.12
C ILE A 249 -17.05 8.42 22.81
N ASP A 250 -16.70 8.70 24.06
CA ASP A 250 -15.79 7.86 24.86
C ASP A 250 -16.36 6.44 25.05
N LYS A 251 -17.67 6.28 25.22
CA LYS A 251 -18.32 4.96 25.27
C LYS A 251 -18.24 4.24 23.92
N ASP A 252 -18.46 4.96 22.83
CA ASP A 252 -18.40 4.39 21.47
C ASP A 252 -16.95 3.97 21.14
N ALA A 253 -15.96 4.75 21.56
CA ALA A 253 -14.54 4.40 21.43
C ALA A 253 -14.20 3.13 22.24
N GLU A 254 -14.75 2.99 23.44
CA GLU A 254 -14.55 1.78 24.26
C GLU A 254 -15.17 0.52 23.61
N VAL A 255 -16.35 0.65 22.99
CA VAL A 255 -16.98 -0.44 22.22
C VAL A 255 -16.09 -0.85 21.03
N ALA A 256 -15.59 0.13 20.27
CA ALA A 256 -14.70 -0.14 19.13
C ALA A 256 -13.40 -0.80 19.59
N ARG A 257 -12.82 -0.34 20.71
CA ARG A 257 -11.61 -0.92 21.31
C ARG A 257 -11.81 -2.37 21.72
N LYS A 258 -12.91 -2.68 22.41
CA LYS A 258 -13.23 -4.07 22.77
C LYS A 258 -13.34 -4.97 21.55
N ARG A 259 -13.93 -4.47 20.46
CA ARG A 259 -13.99 -5.21 19.21
C ARG A 259 -12.62 -5.45 18.60
N THR A 260 -11.72 -4.45 18.62
CA THR A 260 -10.31 -4.61 18.22
C THR A 260 -9.62 -5.72 19.03
N ASP A 261 -9.77 -5.71 20.35
CA ASP A 261 -9.14 -6.69 21.25
C ASP A 261 -9.66 -8.12 21.01
N GLU A 262 -10.96 -8.28 20.75
CA GLU A 262 -11.55 -9.57 20.39
C GLU A 262 -10.99 -10.12 19.09
N LEU A 263 -10.88 -9.27 18.07
CA LEU A 263 -10.35 -9.65 16.76
C LEU A 263 -8.86 -9.97 16.83
N ASN A 264 -8.08 -9.21 17.60
CA ASN A 264 -6.68 -9.48 17.85
C ASN A 264 -6.47 -10.87 18.45
N LYS A 265 -7.18 -11.17 19.54
CA LYS A 265 -7.13 -12.51 20.19
C LYS A 265 -7.52 -13.64 19.23
N ALA A 266 -8.54 -13.43 18.41
CA ALA A 266 -8.97 -14.43 17.43
C ALA A 266 -7.89 -14.64 16.34
N ASN A 267 -7.26 -13.56 15.86
CA ASN A 267 -6.18 -13.62 14.88
C ASN A 267 -4.90 -14.26 15.43
N GLU A 268 -4.54 -13.98 16.69
CA GLU A 268 -3.42 -14.64 17.37
C GLU A 268 -3.63 -16.15 17.48
N LYS A 269 -4.79 -16.57 17.96
CA LYS A 269 -5.14 -18.01 18.05
C LYS A 269 -5.04 -18.69 16.70
N LYS A 270 -5.55 -18.06 15.65
CA LYS A 270 -5.48 -18.62 14.28
C LYS A 270 -4.03 -18.77 13.81
N ARG A 271 -3.18 -17.76 14.04
CA ARG A 271 -1.73 -17.81 13.70
C ARG A 271 -1.01 -18.95 14.45
N GLU A 272 -1.32 -19.15 15.73
CA GLU A 272 -0.76 -20.25 16.52
C GLU A 272 -1.18 -21.63 15.99
N GLU A 273 -2.46 -21.78 15.63
CA GLU A 273 -2.99 -23.01 15.04
C GLU A 273 -2.32 -23.31 13.68
N GLU A 274 -2.16 -22.31 12.84
CA GLU A 274 -1.48 -22.45 11.55
C GLU A 274 0.02 -22.79 11.73
N ALA A 275 0.70 -22.20 12.71
CA ALA A 275 2.08 -22.50 13.03
C ALA A 275 2.25 -23.96 13.52
N LYS A 276 1.35 -24.43 14.38
CA LYS A 276 1.31 -25.83 14.84
C LYS A 276 1.12 -26.80 13.68
N LYS A 277 0.19 -26.51 12.75
CA LYS A 277 -0.03 -27.34 11.55
C LYS A 277 1.21 -27.42 10.65
N LYS A 278 1.95 -26.32 10.50
CA LYS A 278 3.18 -26.30 9.69
C LYS A 278 4.37 -27.00 10.36
N ALA A 279 4.38 -27.06 11.69
CA ALA A 279 5.43 -27.74 12.48
C ALA A 279 5.25 -29.25 12.60
N THR A 280 4.06 -29.79 12.26
CA THR A 280 3.81 -31.23 12.25
C THR A 280 4.33 -31.81 10.93
N PRO A 281 5.33 -32.72 10.93
CA PRO A 281 5.81 -33.35 9.70
C PRO A 281 4.65 -34.11 9.05
N SER A 282 4.52 -33.99 7.73
CA SER A 282 3.59 -34.84 6.96
C SER A 282 3.96 -36.30 7.20
N PRO A 283 3.04 -37.20 7.58
CA PRO A 283 3.35 -38.62 7.64
C PRO A 283 3.76 -39.07 6.24
N GLY A 284 5.01 -39.53 6.12
CA GLY A 284 5.65 -40.07 4.91
C GLY A 284 4.95 -41.31 4.38
#